data_8b335826883492344fa7b23462034056
#
_entry.id   8b335826883492344fa7b23462034056
#
_cell.length_a   1.000
_cell.length_b   1.000
_cell.length_c   1.000
_cell.angle_alpha   90.00
_cell.angle_beta   90.00
_cell.angle_gamma   90.00
#
_symmetry.space_group_name_H-M   'P 1'
#
loop_
_entity.id
_entity.type
_entity.pdbx_description
1 polymer ?
#
loop_
_entity_poly.entity_id
_entity_poly.type
_entity_poly.pdbx_seq_one_letter_code
_entity_poly.pdbx_strand_id
1 'polypeptide(L)'
;MALKLDSNPSTGYGWQFACSSPAVSKVGSSFTIPRGDEERMGAPGVEILVLAVTKPGTYNIRMDYKRSWEKMSLQSFNFTVIAE
;
A
#
# COMPACT_ATOMS: atom_id res chain seq x y z
N MET A 1 -5.67 -9.86 4.60
CA MET A 1 -6.35 -8.65 4.09
C MET A 1 -5.54 -8.08 2.94
N ALA A 2 -6.20 -7.76 1.87
CA ALA A 2 -5.54 -7.22 0.69
C ALA A 2 -6.04 -5.80 0.41
N LEU A 3 -5.12 -4.90 0.13
CA LEU A 3 -5.41 -3.52 -0.24
C LEU A 3 -5.03 -3.30 -1.70
N LYS A 4 -5.94 -2.75 -2.48
CA LYS A 4 -5.70 -2.38 -3.87
C LYS A 4 -5.57 -0.88 -3.97
N LEU A 5 -4.41 -0.42 -4.43
CA LEU A 5 -4.08 1.01 -4.43
C LEU A 5 -3.57 1.40 -5.83
N ASP A 6 -4.05 2.53 -6.33
CA ASP A 6 -3.51 3.07 -7.57
C ASP A 6 -2.06 3.47 -7.36
N SER A 7 -1.19 3.08 -8.28
CA SER A 7 0.24 3.35 -8.15
C SER A 7 0.87 3.55 -9.51
N ASN A 8 1.91 4.36 -9.56
CA ASN A 8 2.74 4.53 -10.76
C ASN A 8 4.21 4.47 -10.35
N PRO A 9 4.80 3.26 -10.30
CA PRO A 9 6.16 3.10 -9.82
C PRO A 9 7.22 3.74 -10.73
N SER A 10 6.89 4.05 -11.98
CA SER A 10 7.85 4.71 -12.87
C SER A 10 8.24 6.11 -12.37
N THR A 11 7.44 6.72 -11.50
CA THR A 11 7.74 8.01 -10.90
C THR A 11 8.58 7.91 -9.63
N GLY A 12 8.87 6.70 -9.18
CA GLY A 12 9.58 6.45 -7.92
C GLY A 12 8.68 6.46 -6.70
N TYR A 13 7.40 6.79 -6.85
CA TYR A 13 6.44 6.76 -5.76
C TYR A 13 5.96 5.34 -5.49
N GLY A 14 5.68 5.07 -4.24
CA GLY A 14 5.10 3.80 -3.82
C GLY A 14 4.34 3.97 -2.52
N TRP A 15 3.50 3.00 -2.21
CA TRP A 15 2.72 3.02 -0.99
C TRP A 15 3.51 2.39 0.15
N GLN A 16 3.53 3.07 1.28
CA GLN A 16 4.15 2.58 2.50
C GLN A 16 3.10 2.54 3.59
N PHE A 17 3.14 1.50 4.41
CA PHE A 17 2.18 1.37 5.48
C PHE A 17 2.87 1.56 6.83
N ALA A 18 2.11 2.10 7.78
CA ALA A 18 2.55 2.21 9.16
C ALA A 18 1.39 1.86 10.07
N CYS A 19 1.69 1.12 11.13
CA CYS A 19 0.72 0.75 12.14
C CYS A 19 1.40 0.80 13.51
N SER A 20 0.65 1.23 14.52
CA SER A 20 1.18 1.33 15.88
C SER A 20 1.38 -0.02 16.54
N SER A 21 0.84 -1.10 15.97
CA SER A 21 0.91 -2.43 16.57
C SER A 21 1.71 -3.40 15.70
N PRO A 22 2.60 -4.21 16.29
CA PRO A 22 3.29 -5.27 15.57
C PRO A 22 2.39 -6.44 15.15
N ALA A 23 1.15 -6.48 15.65
CA ALA A 23 0.20 -7.52 15.25
C ALA A 23 -0.23 -7.39 13.79
N VAL A 24 -0.03 -6.23 13.16
CA VAL A 24 -0.31 -6.01 11.75
C VAL A 24 1.01 -5.95 11.00
N SER A 25 1.17 -6.77 9.98
CA SER A 25 2.40 -6.81 9.19
C SER A 25 2.09 -6.98 7.70
N LYS A 26 3.00 -6.50 6.86
CA LYS A 26 2.91 -6.71 5.43
C LYS A 26 3.56 -8.05 5.11
N VAL A 27 2.79 -8.96 4.54
CA VAL A 27 3.26 -10.30 4.20
C VAL A 27 3.45 -10.50 2.71
N GLY A 28 3.02 -9.55 1.88
CA GLY A 28 3.24 -9.64 0.45
C GLY A 28 2.85 -8.36 -0.26
N SER A 29 3.34 -8.21 -1.47
CA SER A 29 2.95 -7.11 -2.34
C SER A 29 3.12 -7.54 -3.79
N SER A 30 2.29 -6.95 -4.67
CA SER A 30 2.40 -7.18 -6.10
C SER A 30 1.95 -5.92 -6.83
N PHE A 31 2.35 -5.82 -8.10
CA PHE A 31 1.97 -4.69 -8.94
C PHE A 31 1.44 -5.24 -10.25
N THR A 32 0.28 -4.74 -10.69
CA THR A 32 -0.38 -5.18 -11.92
C THR A 32 -0.72 -3.96 -12.76
N ILE A 33 -0.36 -4.03 -14.05
CA ILE A 33 -0.75 -3.02 -15.02
C ILE A 33 -2.03 -3.50 -15.69
N PRO A 34 -3.07 -2.65 -15.82
CA PRO A 34 -4.29 -3.05 -16.48
C PRO A 34 -4.03 -3.53 -17.90
N ARG A 35 -4.82 -4.50 -18.33
CA ARG A 35 -4.68 -5.07 -19.66
C ARG A 35 -4.87 -4.01 -20.75
N GLY A 36 -3.97 -4.00 -21.72
CA GLY A 36 -3.95 -3.00 -22.77
C GLY A 36 -2.91 -1.91 -22.55
N ASP A 37 -2.38 -1.79 -21.34
CA ASP A 37 -1.38 -0.78 -20.99
C ASP A 37 -0.01 -1.38 -20.74
N GLU A 38 0.17 -2.68 -20.86
CA GLU A 38 1.41 -3.36 -20.49
C GLU A 38 2.62 -2.90 -21.30
N GLU A 39 2.40 -2.43 -22.52
CA GLU A 39 3.47 -1.97 -23.38
C GLU A 39 3.79 -0.49 -23.23
N ARG A 40 3.01 0.26 -22.45
CA ARG A 40 3.23 1.68 -22.23
C ARG A 40 4.21 1.89 -21.09
N MET A 41 5.31 2.57 -21.39
CA MET A 41 6.24 2.98 -20.33
C MET A 41 5.58 3.99 -19.43
N GLY A 42 5.71 3.79 -18.11
CA GLY A 42 5.14 4.71 -17.15
C GLY A 42 3.64 4.62 -16.98
N ALA A 43 3.01 3.58 -17.50
CA ALA A 43 1.58 3.40 -17.33
C ALA A 43 1.22 3.22 -15.85
N PRO A 44 0.15 3.87 -15.36
CA PRO A 44 -0.32 3.63 -14.00
C PRO A 44 -0.89 2.22 -13.88
N GLY A 45 -0.83 1.67 -12.69
CA GLY A 45 -1.35 0.35 -12.41
C GLY A 45 -1.90 0.26 -11.00
N VAL A 46 -2.08 -0.96 -10.53
CA VAL A 46 -2.63 -1.25 -9.21
C VAL A 46 -1.58 -1.99 -8.40
N GLU A 47 -1.27 -1.45 -7.24
CA GLU A 47 -0.43 -2.11 -6.24
C GLU A 47 -1.32 -2.83 -5.25
N ILE A 48 -1.02 -4.09 -4.99
CA ILE A 48 -1.77 -4.89 -4.04
C ILE A 48 -0.85 -5.18 -2.86
N LEU A 49 -1.26 -4.73 -1.67
CA LEU A 49 -0.55 -5.01 -0.42
C LEU A 49 -1.35 -6.02 0.37
N VAL A 50 -0.69 -7.08 0.82
CA VAL A 50 -1.32 -8.10 1.65
C VAL A 50 -0.83 -7.94 3.08
N LEU A 51 -1.75 -7.69 3.98
CA LEU A 51 -1.47 -7.52 5.40
C LEU A 51 -2.02 -8.69 6.19
N ALA A 52 -1.29 -9.10 7.21
CA ALA A 52 -1.72 -10.12 8.15
C ALA A 52 -1.92 -9.50 9.52
N VAL A 53 -3.01 -9.88 10.17
CA VAL A 53 -3.31 -9.48 11.54
C VAL A 53 -3.27 -10.73 12.41
N THR A 54 -2.38 -10.74 13.40
CA THR A 54 -2.11 -11.94 14.19
C THR A 54 -2.89 -12.01 15.49
N LYS A 55 -3.51 -10.91 15.90
CA LYS A 55 -4.27 -10.85 17.15
C LYS A 55 -5.56 -10.10 16.97
N PRO A 56 -6.63 -10.47 17.69
CA PRO A 56 -7.86 -9.67 17.67
C PRO A 56 -7.62 -8.28 18.23
N GLY A 57 -8.37 -7.32 17.73
CA GLY A 57 -8.28 -5.95 18.20
C GLY A 57 -8.66 -4.94 17.13
N THR A 58 -8.55 -3.66 17.48
CA THR A 58 -8.80 -2.55 16.57
C THR A 58 -7.47 -1.89 16.25
N TYR A 59 -7.17 -1.74 14.98
CA TYR A 59 -5.88 -1.22 14.51
C TYR A 59 -6.09 -0.05 13.58
N ASN A 60 -5.33 1.03 13.81
CA ASN A 60 -5.28 2.16 12.91
C ASN A 60 -4.07 2.03 12.01
N ILE A 61 -4.30 2.08 10.71
CA ILE A 61 -3.26 1.90 9.70
C ILE A 61 -3.17 3.18 8.88
N ARG A 62 -1.95 3.67 8.69
CA ARG A 62 -1.67 4.82 7.85
C ARG A 62 -0.98 4.36 6.59
N MET A 63 -1.45 4.87 5.45
CA MET A 63 -0.83 4.63 4.15
C MET A 63 -0.30 5.94 3.62
N ASP A 64 0.96 5.93 3.19
CA ASP A 64 1.62 7.10 2.62
C ASP A 64 2.10 6.76 1.21
N TYR A 65 1.76 7.62 0.25
CA TYR A 65 2.25 7.52 -1.11
C TYR A 65 3.40 8.50 -1.27
N LYS A 66 4.62 7.97 -1.30
CA LYS A 66 5.83 8.81 -1.33
C LYS A 66 6.98 8.05 -1.98
N ARG A 67 8.02 8.80 -2.34
CA ARG A 67 9.30 8.22 -2.72
C ARG A 67 10.05 7.80 -1.46
N SER A 68 10.83 6.71 -1.56
CA SER A 68 11.49 6.13 -0.38
C SER A 68 12.51 7.07 0.26
N TRP A 69 13.07 8.00 -0.50
CA TRP A 69 14.07 8.97 0.01
C TRP A 69 13.45 10.29 0.47
N GLU A 70 12.15 10.47 0.32
CA GLU A 70 11.47 11.68 0.72
C GLU A 70 10.75 11.48 2.04
N LYS A 71 10.72 12.54 2.85
CA LYS A 71 9.99 12.51 4.13
C LYS A 71 8.52 12.86 3.98
N MET A 72 8.19 13.65 2.95
CA MET A 72 6.82 14.10 2.75
C MET A 72 6.10 13.19 1.78
N SER A 73 4.84 12.90 2.10
CA SER A 73 3.97 12.09 1.26
C SER A 73 3.23 12.95 0.26
N LEU A 74 3.08 12.44 -0.97
CA LEU A 74 2.23 13.09 -1.96
C LEU A 74 0.76 12.92 -1.59
N GLN A 75 0.41 11.75 -1.08
CA GLN A 75 -0.92 11.42 -0.58
C GLN A 75 -0.78 10.58 0.67
N SER A 76 -1.73 10.70 1.56
CA SER A 76 -1.79 9.82 2.73
C SER A 76 -3.25 9.65 3.16
N PHE A 77 -3.54 8.50 3.76
CA PHE A 77 -4.84 8.25 4.35
C PHE A 77 -4.69 7.26 5.50
N ASN A 78 -5.71 7.28 6.36
CA ASN A 78 -5.77 6.38 7.51
C ASN A 78 -7.05 5.55 7.42
N PHE A 79 -6.98 4.33 7.89
CA PHE A 79 -8.17 3.49 8.02
C PHE A 79 -8.04 2.60 9.24
N THR A 80 -9.18 2.08 9.68
CA THR A 80 -9.25 1.25 10.88
C THR A 80 -9.62 -0.17 10.48
N VAL A 81 -8.88 -1.13 11.03
CA VAL A 81 -9.16 -2.56 10.86
C VAL A 81 -9.64 -3.11 12.20
N ILE A 82 -10.77 -3.80 12.16
CA ILE A 82 -11.29 -4.50 13.32
C ILE A 82 -11.14 -5.99 13.08
N ALA A 83 -10.29 -6.62 13.88
CA ALA A 83 -10.06 -8.07 13.79
C ALA A 83 -10.74 -8.77 14.97
N GLU A 84 -11.56 -9.74 14.66
CA GLU A 84 -12.31 -10.49 15.66
C GLU A 84 -11.73 -11.87 15.92
#